data_2b79be1b04b1c3937134ed5bd0394f2e
#
_entry.id   2b79be1b04b1c3937134ed5bd0394f2e
#
_cell.length_a   1.000
_cell.length_b   1.000
_cell.length_c   1.000
_cell.angle_alpha   90.00
_cell.angle_beta   90.00
_cell.angle_gamma   90.00
#
_symmetry.space_group_name_H-M   'P 1'
#
loop_
_entity.id
_entity.type
_entity.pdbx_description
1 polymer ?
#
loop_
_entity_poly.entity_id
_entity_poly.type
_entity_poly.pdbx_seq_one_letter_code
_entity_poly.pdbx_strand_id
1 'polypeptide(L)'
;MNGTPLQQKVVITNPQGFHMRPMAAFAQLAARYQSSVKVSREGQTVNGKSILDLMLLAAAQGTELTLEVAGDDAQEALDALVALLKSPPEEEAPEPPMP
;
A
#
# COMPACT_ATOMS: atom_id res chain seq x y z
N MET A 1 -22.78 -8.03 -4.37
CA MET A 1 -22.58 -6.80 -4.33
C MET A 1 -21.59 -6.40 -3.42
N ASN A 2 -20.73 -5.70 -3.80
CA ASN A 2 -19.73 -5.28 -3.02
C ASN A 2 -20.12 -4.35 -2.13
N GLY A 3 -20.19 -4.37 -1.08
CA GLY A 3 -20.62 -3.49 -0.15
C GLY A 3 -19.75 -2.34 0.12
N THR A 4 -19.74 -1.89 1.35
CA THR A 4 -18.95 -0.77 1.77
C THR A 4 -17.46 -1.07 1.63
N PRO A 5 -16.69 -0.13 1.15
CA PRO A 5 -15.25 -0.34 1.09
C PRO A 5 -14.66 -0.57 2.48
N LEU A 6 -13.63 -1.37 2.53
CA LEU A 6 -12.89 -1.58 3.76
C LEU A 6 -11.84 -0.48 3.89
N GLN A 7 -11.64 0.01 5.10
CA GLN A 7 -10.67 1.05 5.34
C GLN A 7 -9.79 0.67 6.51
N GLN A 8 -8.53 1.06 6.44
CA GLN A 8 -7.63 0.88 7.56
C GLN A 8 -6.53 1.91 7.51
N LYS A 9 -6.20 2.47 8.67
CA LYS A 9 -5.10 3.42 8.77
C LYS A 9 -3.83 2.67 9.10
N VAL A 10 -2.73 3.10 8.48
CA VAL A 10 -1.43 2.48 8.68
C VAL A 10 -0.40 3.58 8.81
N VAL A 11 0.47 3.47 9.81
CA VAL A 11 1.55 4.43 9.99
C VAL A 11 2.79 3.88 9.32
N ILE A 12 3.46 4.72 8.56
CA ILE A 12 4.71 4.34 7.89
C ILE A 12 5.80 4.22 8.95
N THR A 13 6.33 3.02 9.13
CA THR A 13 7.36 2.79 10.13
C THR A 13 8.76 2.74 9.56
N ASN A 14 8.91 2.62 8.25
CA ASN A 14 10.21 2.56 7.62
C ASN A 14 10.93 3.90 7.82
N PRO A 15 12.15 3.91 8.38
CA PRO A 15 12.87 5.16 8.59
C PRO A 15 13.05 5.99 7.32
N GLN A 16 13.11 5.34 6.17
CA GLN A 16 13.23 6.06 4.92
C GLN A 16 11.89 6.50 4.36
N GLY A 17 10.81 6.20 5.06
CA GLY A 17 9.48 6.55 4.59
C GLY A 17 9.00 5.63 3.50
N PHE A 18 7.92 6.04 2.84
CA PHE A 18 7.34 5.25 1.77
C PHE A 18 8.03 5.68 0.47
N HIS A 19 9.21 5.11 0.24
CA HIS A 19 10.01 5.50 -0.90
C HIS A 19 9.80 4.52 -2.05
N MET A 20 10.61 4.66 -3.08
CA MET A 20 10.36 3.98 -4.36
C MET A 20 10.26 2.46 -4.23
N ARG A 21 11.12 1.86 -3.44
CA ARG A 21 11.13 0.40 -3.34
C ARG A 21 9.85 -0.15 -2.73
N PRO A 22 9.40 0.32 -1.55
CA PRO A 22 8.12 -0.15 -1.03
C PRO A 22 6.94 0.32 -1.88
N MET A 23 7.05 1.47 -2.56
CA MET A 23 5.97 1.88 -3.45
C MET A 23 5.79 0.88 -4.59
N ALA A 24 6.89 0.44 -5.18
CA ALA A 24 6.83 -0.51 -6.27
C ALA A 24 6.26 -1.84 -5.78
N ALA A 25 6.69 -2.29 -4.61
CA ALA A 25 6.17 -3.52 -4.04
C ALA A 25 4.68 -3.40 -3.75
N PHE A 26 4.27 -2.25 -3.23
CA PHE A 26 2.86 -2.02 -2.91
C PHE A 26 2.02 -2.05 -4.19
N ALA A 27 2.45 -1.33 -5.21
CA ALA A 27 1.67 -1.26 -6.45
C ALA A 27 1.57 -2.64 -7.11
N GLN A 28 2.65 -3.39 -7.10
CA GLN A 28 2.66 -4.72 -7.69
C GLN A 28 1.77 -5.68 -6.92
N LEU A 29 1.80 -5.61 -5.60
CA LEU A 29 0.96 -6.47 -4.80
C LEU A 29 -0.51 -6.09 -4.98
N ALA A 30 -0.81 -4.80 -4.97
CA ALA A 30 -2.18 -4.33 -5.16
C ALA A 30 -2.73 -4.79 -6.51
N ALA A 31 -1.88 -4.83 -7.52
CA ALA A 31 -2.32 -5.21 -8.86
C ALA A 31 -2.72 -6.67 -8.96
N ARG A 32 -2.35 -7.50 -7.98
CA ARG A 32 -2.73 -8.90 -8.00
C ARG A 32 -4.19 -9.12 -7.63
N TYR A 33 -4.82 -8.12 -7.05
CA TYR A 33 -6.20 -8.25 -6.58
C TYR A 33 -7.14 -7.53 -7.53
N GLN A 34 -8.37 -8.01 -7.60
CA GLN A 34 -9.36 -7.37 -8.45
C GLN A 34 -9.92 -6.13 -7.80
N SER A 35 -9.90 -6.07 -6.49
CA SER A 35 -10.45 -4.93 -5.76
C SER A 35 -9.72 -3.66 -6.12
N SER A 36 -10.45 -2.55 -6.06
CA SER A 36 -9.82 -1.25 -6.21
C SER A 36 -9.08 -0.92 -4.92
N VAL A 37 -7.95 -0.22 -5.05
CA VAL A 37 -7.12 0.13 -3.91
C VAL A 37 -6.84 1.62 -3.99
N LYS A 38 -7.22 2.35 -2.94
CA LYS A 38 -6.96 3.78 -2.85
C LYS A 38 -6.13 4.04 -1.61
N VAL A 39 -5.21 4.97 -1.71
CA VAL A 39 -4.35 5.35 -0.60
C VAL A 39 -4.50 6.85 -0.41
N SER A 40 -4.77 7.27 0.82
CA SER A 40 -4.97 8.68 1.12
C SER A 40 -4.03 9.17 2.18
N ARG A 41 -3.65 10.44 2.06
CA ARG A 41 -2.88 11.12 3.07
C ARG A 41 -3.38 12.55 3.13
N GLU A 42 -3.90 12.95 4.29
CA GLU A 42 -4.33 14.34 4.50
C GLU A 42 -5.23 14.86 3.38
N GLY A 43 -6.19 14.08 3.01
CA GLY A 43 -7.16 14.53 2.01
C GLY A 43 -6.79 14.25 0.58
N GLN A 44 -5.55 13.86 0.31
CA GLN A 44 -5.15 13.52 -1.04
C GLN A 44 -5.29 12.02 -1.25
N THR A 45 -6.05 11.61 -2.25
CA THR A 45 -6.30 10.20 -2.51
C THR A 45 -5.73 9.84 -3.87
N VAL A 46 -5.02 8.72 -3.92
CA VAL A 46 -4.41 8.26 -5.15
C VAL A 46 -4.72 6.78 -5.37
N ASN A 47 -4.45 6.31 -6.59
CA ASN A 47 -4.67 4.92 -6.95
C ASN A 47 -3.51 4.07 -6.45
N GLY A 48 -3.82 3.11 -5.58
CA GLY A 48 -2.77 2.28 -4.97
C GLY A 48 -2.11 1.30 -5.92
N LYS A 49 -2.64 1.15 -7.14
CA LYS A 49 -2.05 0.25 -8.13
C LYS A 49 -1.11 1.01 -9.07
N SER A 50 -0.95 2.30 -8.89
CA SER A 50 -0.11 3.13 -9.75
C SER A 50 1.07 3.67 -8.97
N ILE A 51 2.28 3.27 -9.34
CA ILE A 51 3.45 3.75 -8.63
C ILE A 51 3.61 5.26 -8.83
N LEU A 52 3.25 5.77 -10.00
CA LEU A 52 3.33 7.20 -10.23
C LEU A 52 2.40 7.97 -9.30
N ASP A 53 1.20 7.43 -9.08
CA ASP A 53 0.29 8.05 -8.15
C ASP A 53 0.82 7.99 -6.72
N LEU A 54 1.38 6.85 -6.33
CA LEU A 54 1.90 6.71 -4.97
C LEU A 54 3.03 7.70 -4.71
N MET A 55 3.79 8.04 -5.73
CA MET A 55 4.87 9.00 -5.56
C MET A 55 4.36 10.38 -5.16
N LEU A 56 3.11 10.69 -5.48
CA LEU A 56 2.54 11.98 -5.10
C LEU A 56 2.33 12.11 -3.60
N LEU A 57 2.25 11.00 -2.86
CA LEU A 57 1.97 11.08 -1.45
C LEU A 57 3.19 11.47 -0.62
N ALA A 58 4.38 11.11 -1.08
CA ALA A 58 5.63 11.50 -0.41
C ALA A 58 5.60 11.29 1.10
N ALA A 59 5.17 10.12 1.54
CA ALA A 59 4.96 9.89 2.96
C ALA A 59 6.27 9.58 3.68
N ALA A 60 6.60 10.38 4.68
CA ALA A 60 7.78 10.15 5.51
C ALA A 60 7.46 9.20 6.64
N GLN A 61 8.49 8.78 7.35
CA GLN A 61 8.29 7.95 8.53
C GLN A 61 7.35 8.67 9.50
N GLY A 62 6.42 7.95 10.06
CA GLY A 62 5.45 8.53 10.99
C GLY A 62 4.18 9.02 10.33
N THR A 63 4.15 9.09 9.00
CA THR A 63 2.95 9.53 8.30
C THR A 63 1.88 8.45 8.37
N GLU A 64 0.65 8.88 8.61
CA GLU A 64 -0.47 7.95 8.60
C GLU A 64 -1.11 7.94 7.23
N LEU A 65 -1.26 6.77 6.67
CA LEU A 65 -1.96 6.59 5.40
C LEU A 65 -3.26 5.86 5.67
N THR A 66 -4.28 6.15 4.88
CA THR A 66 -5.54 5.43 4.94
C THR A 66 -5.66 4.60 3.68
N LEU A 67 -5.84 3.30 3.85
CA LEU A 67 -6.09 2.41 2.72
C LEU A 67 -7.58 2.19 2.59
N GLU A 68 -8.07 2.24 1.37
CA GLU A 68 -9.48 1.97 1.11
C GLU A 68 -9.55 0.96 0.00
N VAL A 69 -10.13 -0.21 0.27
CA VAL A 69 -10.13 -1.32 -0.66
C VAL A 69 -11.55 -1.80 -0.86
N ALA A 70 -11.98 -1.93 -2.10
CA ALA A 70 -13.35 -2.33 -2.41
C ALA A 70 -13.36 -3.35 -3.54
N GLY A 71 -14.09 -4.44 -3.32
CA GLY A 71 -14.22 -5.50 -4.32
C GLY A 71 -14.35 -6.84 -3.66
N ASP A 72 -14.42 -7.88 -4.47
CA ASP A 72 -14.68 -9.23 -3.95
C ASP A 72 -13.54 -9.75 -3.09
N ASP A 73 -12.30 -9.42 -3.41
CA ASP A 73 -11.15 -9.89 -2.64
C ASP A 73 -10.59 -8.79 -1.74
N ALA A 74 -11.45 -7.85 -1.33
CA ALA A 74 -10.98 -6.68 -0.59
C ALA A 74 -10.31 -7.04 0.74
N GLN A 75 -10.84 -8.01 1.47
CA GLN A 75 -10.24 -8.35 2.76
C GLN A 75 -8.85 -8.94 2.59
N GLU A 76 -8.70 -9.84 1.63
CA GLU A 76 -7.39 -10.41 1.36
C GLU A 76 -6.41 -9.34 0.92
N ALA A 77 -6.85 -8.45 0.05
CA ALA A 77 -5.99 -7.39 -0.45
C ALA A 77 -5.58 -6.46 0.67
N LEU A 78 -6.53 -6.06 1.50
CA LEU A 78 -6.23 -5.15 2.60
C LEU A 78 -5.23 -5.76 3.57
N ASP A 79 -5.46 -7.02 3.95
CA ASP A 79 -4.56 -7.69 4.89
C ASP A 79 -3.15 -7.76 4.33
N ALA A 80 -3.01 -8.10 3.06
CA ALA A 80 -1.70 -8.24 2.44
C ALA A 80 -0.98 -6.89 2.36
N LEU A 81 -1.73 -5.84 1.99
CA LEU A 81 -1.12 -4.52 1.84
C LEU A 81 -0.74 -3.92 3.19
N VAL A 82 -1.55 -4.13 4.21
CA VAL A 82 -1.21 -3.65 5.54
C VAL A 82 0.04 -4.37 6.04
N ALA A 83 0.13 -5.67 5.82
CA ALA A 83 1.30 -6.43 6.25
C ALA A 83 2.56 -5.91 5.56
N LEU A 84 2.45 -5.60 4.28
CA LEU A 84 3.59 -5.07 3.54
C LEU A 84 4.08 -3.76 4.14
N LEU A 85 3.16 -2.86 4.45
CA LEU A 85 3.53 -1.55 4.96
C LEU A 85 4.09 -1.62 6.38
N LYS A 86 3.73 -2.66 7.13
CA LYS A 86 4.22 -2.81 8.49
C LYS A 86 5.50 -3.61 8.59
N SER A 87 5.99 -4.14 7.47
CA SER A 87 7.20 -4.95 7.52
C SER A 87 8.39 -4.09 7.88
N PRO A 88 9.23 -4.52 8.83
CA PRO A 88 10.45 -3.76 9.12
C PRO A 88 11.40 -3.81 7.94
N PRO A 89 12.16 -2.75 7.74
CA PRO A 89 13.07 -2.71 6.60
C PRO A 89 14.03 -3.88 6.52
N GLU A 90 14.51 -4.32 7.67
CA GLU A 90 15.50 -5.39 7.66
C GLU A 90 14.84 -6.71 7.38
N GLU A 91 13.53 -6.81 7.42
CA GLU A 91 12.85 -8.03 7.11
C GLU A 91 12.32 -8.03 5.70
N GLU A 92 12.57 -7.00 4.96
CA GLU A 92 12.20 -7.05 3.58
C GLU A 92 12.95 -8.19 3.00
N ALA A 93 12.26 -9.13 2.45
CA ALA A 93 12.89 -10.29 1.90
C ALA A 93 13.89 -9.84 0.86
N PRO A 94 15.00 -10.53 0.78
CA PRO A 94 15.92 -10.24 -0.30
C PRO A 94 15.14 -10.41 -1.57
N GLU A 95 15.42 -9.53 -2.52
CA GLU A 95 14.69 -9.63 -3.71
C GLU A 95 14.97 -10.93 -4.37
N PRO A 96 13.97 -11.56 -4.97
CA PRO A 96 14.24 -12.79 -5.65
C PRO A 96 15.25 -12.53 -6.75
N PRO A 97 16.07 -13.51 -7.04
CA PRO A 97 17.05 -13.32 -8.10
C PRO A 97 16.33 -12.95 -9.36
N MET A 98 16.84 -11.97 -10.03
CA MET A 98 16.22 -11.58 -11.25
C MET A 98 16.51 -12.59 -12.31
N PRO A 99 15.56 -12.87 -13.15
CA PRO A 99 15.79 -13.82 -14.22
C PRO A 99 16.81 -13.30 -15.20
#